data_30edc67edfd1e77684d128d477bcb7d6
#
_entry.id   30edc67edfd1e77684d128d477bcb7d6
#
_cell.length_a   1.000
_cell.length_b   1.000
_cell.length_c   1.000
_cell.angle_alpha   90.00
_cell.angle_beta   90.00
_cell.angle_gamma   90.00
#
_symmetry.space_group_name_H-M   'P 1'
#
loop_
_entity.id
_entity.type
_entity.pdbx_description
1 polymer ?
#
loop_
_entity_poly.entity_id
_entity_poly.type
_entity_poly.pdbx_seq_one_letter_code
_entity_poly.pdbx_strand_id
1 'polypeptide(L)'
;MKEIALKYTAYNLWANRLFADVLLSLPDEVVEKNLKGSFGSLRATAEHIWVAEHIWLQRLLMAEKVGPPNENLPSNFETVCRAWLTCSEALHHFTEKIFDDRGLLHEFHYHNIAGEQQKSSVWECLLHVANHGSFHRGQLVTYFRQSGVKTIPTTDFMAYCHSKK
;
A
#
# COMPACT_ATOMS: atom_id res chain seq x y z
N MET A 1 -1.40 18.78 -11.36
CA MET A 1 -1.62 17.33 -11.07
C MET A 1 -0.46 16.75 -10.28
N LYS A 2 0.79 17.03 -10.66
CA LYS A 2 1.99 16.48 -10.00
C LYS A 2 2.02 16.72 -8.48
N GLU A 3 1.71 17.91 -8.00
CA GLU A 3 1.67 18.23 -6.57
C GLU A 3 0.65 17.37 -5.80
N ILE A 4 -0.49 17.09 -6.42
CA ILE A 4 -1.53 16.25 -5.82
C ILE A 4 -1.06 14.79 -5.77
N ALA A 5 -0.46 14.29 -6.86
CA ALA A 5 0.11 12.94 -6.91
C ALA A 5 1.20 12.73 -5.84
N LEU A 6 2.13 13.69 -5.73
CA LEU A 6 3.16 13.71 -4.69
C LEU A 6 2.56 13.69 -3.28
N LYS A 7 1.54 14.51 -3.05
CA LYS A 7 0.88 14.57 -1.75
C LYS A 7 0.17 13.26 -1.39
N TYR A 8 -0.47 12.61 -2.37
CA TYR A 8 -1.17 11.34 -2.16
C TYR A 8 -0.21 10.17 -1.93
N THR A 9 0.89 10.08 -2.67
CA THR A 9 1.89 9.02 -2.44
C THR A 9 2.65 9.21 -1.14
N ALA A 10 2.96 10.46 -0.75
CA ALA A 10 3.54 10.77 0.55
C ALA A 10 2.57 10.47 1.71
N TYR A 11 1.28 10.76 1.54
CA TYR A 11 0.24 10.38 2.49
C TYR A 11 0.15 8.86 2.63
N ASN A 12 0.14 8.12 1.53
CA ASN A 12 0.08 6.66 1.56
C ASN A 12 1.26 6.06 2.35
N LEU A 13 2.48 6.53 2.07
CA LEU A 13 3.68 6.13 2.81
C LEU A 13 3.60 6.47 4.30
N TRP A 14 3.16 7.68 4.65
CA TRP A 14 2.98 8.10 6.04
C TRP A 14 1.97 7.22 6.78
N ALA A 15 0.82 6.95 6.17
CA ALA A 15 -0.20 6.11 6.76
C ALA A 15 0.28 4.66 6.93
N ASN A 16 0.98 4.10 5.93
CA ASN A 16 1.53 2.75 6.00
C ASN A 16 2.57 2.62 7.12
N ARG A 17 3.43 3.64 7.35
CA ARG A 17 4.39 3.67 8.46
C ARG A 17 3.68 3.57 9.81
N LEU A 18 2.66 4.38 10.04
CA LEU A 18 1.89 4.34 11.29
C LEU A 18 1.26 2.97 11.56
N PHE A 19 0.74 2.31 10.52
CA PHE A 19 0.17 0.97 10.65
C PHE A 19 1.24 -0.10 10.85
N ALA A 20 2.35 -0.03 10.13
CA ALA A 20 3.48 -0.94 10.31
C ALA A 20 4.06 -0.87 11.72
N ASP A 21 4.20 0.34 12.30
CA ASP A 21 4.68 0.54 13.67
C ASP A 21 3.76 -0.15 14.69
N VAL A 22 2.43 -0.03 14.54
CA VAL A 22 1.48 -0.75 15.42
C VAL A 22 1.61 -2.25 15.22
N LEU A 23 1.61 -2.74 13.98
CA LEU A 23 1.70 -4.16 13.65
C LEU A 23 2.97 -4.80 14.24
N LEU A 24 4.12 -4.12 14.14
CA LEU A 24 5.40 -4.58 14.69
C LEU A 24 5.47 -4.55 16.22
N SER A 25 4.58 -3.80 16.87
CA SER A 25 4.49 -3.78 18.34
C SER A 25 3.64 -4.92 18.91
N LEU A 26 2.94 -5.70 18.06
CA LEU A 26 2.05 -6.76 18.49
C LEU A 26 2.77 -8.12 18.53
N PRO A 27 2.40 -9.02 19.48
CA PRO A 27 2.87 -10.40 19.45
C PRO A 27 2.44 -11.15 18.20
N ASP A 28 3.24 -12.10 17.73
CA ASP A 28 2.97 -12.91 16.54
C ASP A 28 1.60 -13.59 16.59
N GLU A 29 1.20 -14.13 17.77
CA GLU A 29 -0.11 -14.76 17.96
C GLU A 29 -1.29 -13.81 17.73
N VAL A 30 -1.11 -12.50 17.95
CA VAL A 30 -2.14 -11.48 17.69
C VAL A 30 -2.18 -11.15 16.20
N VAL A 31 -1.02 -11.05 15.56
CA VAL A 31 -0.89 -10.73 14.14
C VAL A 31 -1.41 -11.85 13.26
N GLU A 32 -1.18 -13.12 13.67
CA GLU A 32 -1.59 -14.33 12.93
C GLU A 32 -3.02 -14.78 13.30
N LYS A 33 -3.63 -14.19 14.32
CA LYS A 33 -4.96 -14.60 14.80
C LYS A 33 -5.97 -14.60 13.67
N ASN A 34 -6.68 -15.74 13.52
CA ASN A 34 -7.76 -15.83 12.54
C ASN A 34 -8.96 -14.97 13.00
N LEU A 35 -9.27 -13.97 12.22
CA LEU A 35 -10.33 -12.99 12.43
C LEU A 35 -11.37 -13.09 11.31
N LYS A 36 -12.61 -12.74 11.62
CA LYS A 36 -13.68 -12.72 10.60
C LYS A 36 -13.49 -11.50 9.69
N GLY A 37 -13.30 -11.74 8.39
CA GLY A 37 -13.15 -10.69 7.38
C GLY A 37 -12.48 -11.21 6.09
N SER A 38 -12.20 -10.31 5.15
CA SER A 38 -11.78 -10.67 3.78
C SER A 38 -10.45 -11.41 3.71
N PHE A 39 -9.49 -11.12 4.60
CA PHE A 39 -8.14 -11.72 4.58
C PHE A 39 -7.84 -12.59 5.81
N GLY A 40 -8.72 -12.62 6.78
CA GLY A 40 -8.65 -13.52 7.92
C GLY A 40 -7.64 -13.16 9.02
N SER A 41 -6.65 -12.29 8.78
CA SER A 41 -5.69 -11.85 9.82
C SER A 41 -5.12 -10.45 9.56
N LEU A 42 -4.49 -9.87 10.59
CA LEU A 42 -3.73 -8.63 10.46
C LEU A 42 -2.59 -8.80 9.46
N ARG A 43 -1.82 -9.90 9.58
CA ARG A 43 -0.73 -10.24 8.67
C ARG A 43 -1.20 -10.31 7.23
N ALA A 44 -2.18 -11.16 6.93
CA ALA A 44 -2.64 -11.37 5.56
C ALA A 44 -3.17 -10.08 4.90
N THR A 45 -3.76 -9.17 5.70
CA THR A 45 -4.21 -7.87 5.21
C THR A 45 -3.04 -6.94 4.89
N ALA A 46 -2.01 -6.89 5.74
CA ALA A 46 -0.80 -6.11 5.48
C ALA A 46 -0.03 -6.63 4.26
N GLU A 47 0.11 -7.96 4.15
CA GLU A 47 0.70 -8.62 2.97
C GLU A 47 -0.07 -8.29 1.69
N HIS A 48 -1.39 -8.28 1.74
CA HIS A 48 -2.22 -7.91 0.60
C HIS A 48 -1.98 -6.46 0.13
N ILE A 49 -1.87 -5.50 1.06
CA ILE A 49 -1.57 -4.12 0.72
C ILE A 49 -0.20 -4.04 0.05
N TRP A 50 0.82 -4.69 0.63
CA TRP A 50 2.16 -4.72 0.07
C TRP A 50 2.21 -5.34 -1.33
N VAL A 51 1.61 -6.52 -1.50
CA VAL A 51 1.56 -7.22 -2.80
C VAL A 51 0.91 -6.34 -3.87
N ALA A 52 -0.19 -5.67 -3.53
CA ALA A 52 -0.86 -4.78 -4.47
C ALA A 52 0.02 -3.57 -4.85
N GLU A 53 0.64 -2.90 -3.87
CA GLU A 53 1.58 -1.79 -4.14
C GLU A 53 2.75 -2.26 -5.02
N HIS A 54 3.31 -3.44 -4.72
CA HIS A 54 4.43 -4.02 -5.47
C HIS A 54 4.06 -4.30 -6.93
N ILE A 55 2.91 -4.92 -7.18
CA ILE A 55 2.42 -5.20 -8.53
C ILE A 55 2.22 -3.89 -9.31
N TRP A 56 1.62 -2.88 -8.71
CA TRP A 56 1.42 -1.60 -9.37
C TRP A 56 2.71 -0.84 -9.62
N LEU A 57 3.67 -0.89 -8.69
CA LEU A 57 5.00 -0.30 -8.90
C LEU A 57 5.73 -0.97 -10.07
N GLN A 58 5.69 -2.31 -10.18
CA GLN A 58 6.27 -3.02 -11.33
C GLN A 58 5.63 -2.59 -12.65
N ARG A 59 4.31 -2.43 -12.70
CA ARG A 59 3.59 -1.94 -13.88
C ARG A 59 4.02 -0.52 -14.25
N LEU A 60 4.11 0.37 -13.28
CA LEU A 60 4.56 1.75 -13.48
C LEU A 60 6.03 1.82 -13.94
N LEU A 61 6.87 0.91 -13.49
CA LEU A 61 8.26 0.77 -13.92
C LEU A 61 8.42 0.01 -15.24
N MET A 62 7.32 -0.41 -15.88
CA MET A 62 7.32 -1.19 -17.12
C MET A 62 8.15 -2.47 -17.00
N ALA A 63 8.08 -3.14 -15.86
CA ALA A 63 8.83 -4.37 -15.63
C ALA A 63 8.40 -5.48 -16.61
N GLU A 64 9.37 -6.24 -17.11
CA GLU A 64 9.14 -7.32 -18.07
C GLU A 64 8.21 -8.42 -17.51
N LYS A 65 8.36 -8.70 -16.22
CA LYS A 65 7.49 -9.64 -15.49
C LYS A 65 6.84 -8.92 -14.33
N VAL A 66 5.52 -9.01 -14.23
CA VAL A 66 4.72 -8.46 -13.15
C VAL A 66 4.11 -9.60 -12.34
N GLY A 67 4.35 -9.59 -11.05
CA GLY A 67 3.85 -10.63 -10.14
C GLY A 67 4.01 -10.24 -8.67
N PRO A 68 3.61 -11.11 -7.75
CA PRO A 68 3.86 -10.91 -6.33
C PRO A 68 5.37 -10.84 -6.05
N PRO A 69 5.79 -10.26 -4.91
CA PRO A 69 7.20 -10.01 -4.60
C PRO A 69 8.09 -11.27 -4.63
N ASN A 70 7.53 -12.40 -4.23
CA ASN A 70 8.15 -13.73 -4.29
C ASN A 70 7.06 -14.80 -4.40
N GLU A 71 7.41 -15.97 -4.94
CA GLU A 71 6.52 -17.15 -4.92
C GLU A 71 6.19 -17.59 -3.47
N ASN A 72 7.13 -17.33 -2.53
CA ASN A 72 6.96 -17.53 -1.10
C ASN A 72 7.13 -16.18 -0.37
N LEU A 73 6.09 -15.70 0.28
CA LEU A 73 6.17 -14.52 1.15
C LEU A 73 7.12 -14.83 2.33
N PRO A 74 7.86 -13.83 2.85
CA PRO A 74 8.74 -14.03 4.00
C PRO A 74 7.98 -14.61 5.19
N SER A 75 8.53 -15.62 5.84
CA SER A 75 7.96 -16.19 7.06
C SER A 75 7.99 -15.21 8.23
N ASN A 76 9.02 -14.38 8.31
CA ASN A 76 9.15 -13.33 9.31
C ASN A 76 8.31 -12.11 8.96
N PHE A 77 7.38 -11.76 9.84
CA PHE A 77 6.44 -10.65 9.61
C PHE A 77 7.12 -9.27 9.62
N GLU A 78 8.19 -9.10 10.40
CA GLU A 78 8.98 -7.86 10.36
C GLU A 78 9.56 -7.62 8.97
N THR A 79 10.04 -8.67 8.30
CA THR A 79 10.53 -8.58 6.92
C THR A 79 9.42 -8.15 5.95
N VAL A 80 8.20 -8.64 6.13
CA VAL A 80 7.02 -8.21 5.36
C VAL A 80 6.76 -6.72 5.53
N CYS A 81 6.69 -6.25 6.78
CA CYS A 81 6.45 -4.83 7.08
C CYS A 81 7.55 -3.92 6.50
N ARG A 82 8.81 -4.31 6.62
CA ARG A 82 9.95 -3.57 6.03
C ARG A 82 9.87 -3.51 4.51
N ALA A 83 9.58 -4.62 3.87
CA ALA A 83 9.43 -4.69 2.42
C ALA A 83 8.22 -3.86 1.93
N TRP A 84 7.11 -3.86 2.66
CA TRP A 84 5.97 -3.00 2.40
C TRP A 84 6.35 -1.52 2.43
N LEU A 85 7.03 -1.08 3.49
CA LEU A 85 7.48 0.31 3.61
C LEU A 85 8.47 0.70 2.51
N THR A 86 9.43 -0.16 2.19
CA THR A 86 10.37 0.05 1.07
C THR A 86 9.63 0.19 -0.26
N CYS A 87 8.59 -0.60 -0.49
CA CYS A 87 7.76 -0.50 -1.69
C CYS A 87 7.01 0.83 -1.74
N SER A 88 6.41 1.25 -0.62
CA SER A 88 5.71 2.55 -0.52
C SER A 88 6.66 3.74 -0.73
N GLU A 89 7.90 3.66 -0.23
CA GLU A 89 8.96 4.65 -0.48
C GLU A 89 9.34 4.71 -1.97
N ALA A 90 9.52 3.55 -2.59
CA ALA A 90 9.84 3.46 -4.01
C ALA A 90 8.72 4.03 -4.89
N LEU A 91 7.45 3.81 -4.52
CA LEU A 91 6.30 4.39 -5.22
C LEU A 91 6.27 5.92 -5.11
N HIS A 92 6.54 6.45 -3.91
CA HIS A 92 6.64 7.90 -3.71
C HIS A 92 7.81 8.48 -4.51
N HIS A 93 8.98 7.86 -4.46
CA HIS A 93 10.16 8.27 -5.21
C HIS A 93 9.96 8.19 -6.74
N PHE A 94 9.24 7.19 -7.24
CA PHE A 94 8.82 7.14 -8.64
C PHE A 94 8.03 8.41 -9.01
N THR A 95 7.09 8.81 -8.15
CA THR A 95 6.25 10.00 -8.38
C THR A 95 7.07 11.29 -8.38
N GLU A 96 8.11 11.39 -7.53
CA GLU A 96 9.03 12.55 -7.51
C GLU A 96 9.78 12.71 -8.85
N LYS A 97 10.14 11.59 -9.48
CA LYS A 97 10.88 11.58 -10.76
C LYS A 97 10.02 11.92 -11.98
N ILE A 98 8.71 11.91 -11.88
CA ILE A 98 7.83 12.36 -12.97
C ILE A 98 8.07 13.83 -13.21
N PHE A 99 8.48 14.19 -14.43
CA PHE A 99 8.90 15.55 -14.76
C PHE A 99 7.76 16.57 -14.68
N ASP A 100 6.62 16.26 -15.30
CA ASP A 100 5.48 17.15 -15.42
C ASP A 100 4.12 16.38 -15.43
N ASP A 101 3.04 17.12 -15.62
CA ASP A 101 1.69 16.54 -15.69
C ASP A 101 1.49 15.62 -16.92
N ARG A 102 2.31 15.75 -17.98
CA ARG A 102 2.22 14.85 -19.16
C ARG A 102 2.67 13.45 -18.79
N GLY A 103 3.69 13.32 -17.93
CA GLY A 103 4.11 12.04 -17.40
C GLY A 103 3.01 11.35 -16.60
N LEU A 104 2.20 12.11 -15.85
CA LEU A 104 1.03 11.57 -15.13
C LEU A 104 -0.10 11.14 -16.06
N LEU A 105 -0.27 11.83 -17.17
CA LEU A 105 -1.31 11.52 -18.18
C LEU A 105 -0.85 10.45 -19.17
N HIS A 106 0.42 10.02 -19.10
CA HIS A 106 0.90 8.93 -19.94
C HIS A 106 0.10 7.65 -19.68
N GLU A 107 -0.45 7.08 -20.74
CA GLU A 107 -1.22 5.84 -20.69
C GLU A 107 -0.34 4.65 -21.07
N PHE A 108 -0.52 3.54 -20.36
CA PHE A 108 0.16 2.29 -20.67
C PHE A 108 -0.78 1.09 -20.59
N HIS A 109 -0.41 0.03 -21.28
CA HIS A 109 -1.17 -1.22 -21.30
C HIS A 109 -0.62 -2.19 -20.25
N TYR A 110 -1.54 -2.92 -19.60
CA TYR A 110 -1.20 -4.00 -18.68
C TYR A 110 -2.26 -5.09 -18.71
N HIS A 111 -1.99 -6.23 -18.13
CA HIS A 111 -2.97 -7.30 -17.96
C HIS A 111 -3.48 -7.30 -16.51
N ASN A 112 -4.81 -7.41 -16.36
CA ASN A 112 -5.42 -7.61 -15.04
C ASN A 112 -5.24 -9.07 -14.56
N ILE A 113 -5.78 -9.40 -13.37
CA ILE A 113 -5.67 -10.75 -12.79
C ILE A 113 -6.36 -11.81 -13.67
N ALA A 114 -7.38 -11.44 -14.42
CA ALA A 114 -8.07 -12.33 -15.35
C ALA A 114 -7.32 -12.52 -16.69
N GLY A 115 -6.15 -11.87 -16.88
CA GLY A 115 -5.39 -11.91 -18.13
C GLY A 115 -5.92 -10.98 -19.22
N GLU A 116 -6.89 -10.14 -18.93
CA GLU A 116 -7.47 -9.21 -19.89
C GLU A 116 -6.58 -7.97 -20.03
N GLN A 117 -6.39 -7.50 -21.26
CA GLN A 117 -5.64 -6.28 -21.52
C GLN A 117 -6.44 -5.06 -21.04
N GLN A 118 -5.79 -4.23 -20.27
CA GLN A 118 -6.32 -2.97 -19.75
C GLN A 118 -5.40 -1.82 -20.15
N LYS A 119 -5.92 -0.61 -20.08
CA LYS A 119 -5.19 0.63 -20.33
C LYS A 119 -5.55 1.63 -19.24
N SER A 120 -4.54 2.24 -18.63
CA SER A 120 -4.73 3.29 -17.62
C SER A 120 -3.60 4.31 -17.69
N SER A 121 -3.88 5.52 -17.22
CA SER A 121 -2.84 6.53 -17.03
C SER A 121 -2.05 6.28 -15.74
N VAL A 122 -0.84 6.79 -15.69
CA VAL A 122 0.00 6.78 -14.47
C VAL A 122 -0.76 7.39 -13.29
N TRP A 123 -1.47 8.48 -13.52
CA TRP A 123 -2.31 9.14 -12.51
C TRP A 123 -3.38 8.23 -11.92
N GLU A 124 -4.14 7.52 -12.76
CA GLU A 124 -5.17 6.58 -12.29
C GLU A 124 -4.58 5.46 -11.44
N CYS A 125 -3.40 4.96 -11.82
CA CYS A 125 -2.71 3.93 -11.06
C CYS A 125 -2.24 4.43 -9.68
N LEU A 126 -1.68 5.63 -9.59
CA LEU A 126 -1.26 6.21 -8.32
C LEU A 126 -2.45 6.46 -7.39
N LEU A 127 -3.57 6.97 -7.91
CA LEU A 127 -4.81 7.13 -7.15
C LEU A 127 -5.38 5.78 -6.69
N HIS A 128 -5.40 4.79 -7.59
CA HIS A 128 -5.86 3.45 -7.26
C HIS A 128 -5.07 2.87 -6.09
N VAL A 129 -3.74 2.94 -6.11
CA VAL A 129 -2.90 2.42 -5.03
C VAL A 129 -3.20 3.09 -3.70
N ALA A 130 -3.30 4.42 -3.67
CA ALA A 130 -3.60 5.16 -2.45
C ALA A 130 -5.00 4.84 -1.89
N ASN A 131 -6.02 4.74 -2.76
CA ASN A 131 -7.38 4.37 -2.38
C ASN A 131 -7.46 2.92 -1.90
N HIS A 132 -6.81 1.99 -2.59
CA HIS A 132 -6.72 0.58 -2.20
C HIS A 132 -6.07 0.43 -0.82
N GLY A 133 -4.95 1.11 -0.59
CA GLY A 133 -4.30 1.15 0.72
C GLY A 133 -5.22 1.70 1.81
N SER A 134 -5.95 2.79 1.54
CA SER A 134 -6.90 3.40 2.49
C SER A 134 -8.04 2.45 2.84
N PHE A 135 -8.61 1.75 1.84
CA PHE A 135 -9.66 0.75 2.06
C PHE A 135 -9.20 -0.38 2.98
N HIS A 136 -8.03 -0.95 2.73
CA HIS A 136 -7.50 -2.07 3.51
C HIS A 136 -6.96 -1.64 4.88
N ARG A 137 -6.43 -0.44 5.04
CA ARG A 137 -6.12 0.13 6.36
C ARG A 137 -7.39 0.26 7.21
N GLY A 138 -8.55 0.60 6.61
CA GLY A 138 -9.85 0.56 7.30
C GLY A 138 -10.20 -0.85 7.81
N GLN A 139 -9.87 -1.90 7.06
CA GLN A 139 -10.02 -3.30 7.52
C GLN A 139 -9.05 -3.63 8.66
N LEU A 140 -7.78 -3.19 8.58
CA LEU A 140 -6.82 -3.33 9.67
C LEU A 140 -7.32 -2.65 10.95
N VAL A 141 -7.93 -1.46 10.88
CA VAL A 141 -8.58 -0.80 12.05
C VAL A 141 -9.61 -1.71 12.70
N THR A 142 -10.44 -2.37 11.89
CA THR A 142 -11.45 -3.31 12.40
C THR A 142 -10.79 -4.51 13.09
N TYR A 143 -9.75 -5.07 12.48
CA TYR A 143 -9.01 -6.21 13.05
C TYR A 143 -8.23 -5.83 14.31
N PHE A 144 -7.63 -4.65 14.39
CA PHE A 144 -7.02 -4.13 15.61
C PHE A 144 -8.02 -4.10 16.76
N ARG A 145 -9.25 -3.59 16.53
CA ARG A 145 -10.31 -3.56 17.54
C ARG A 145 -10.72 -4.97 17.98
N GLN A 146 -10.91 -5.90 17.05
CA GLN A 146 -11.23 -7.29 17.34
C GLN A 146 -10.12 -8.02 18.13
N SER A 147 -8.87 -7.58 17.95
CA SER A 147 -7.71 -8.10 18.67
C SER A 147 -7.45 -7.40 20.01
N GLY A 148 -8.26 -6.42 20.39
CA GLY A 148 -8.11 -5.69 21.66
C GLY A 148 -7.02 -4.61 21.65
N VAL A 149 -6.51 -4.21 20.49
CA VAL A 149 -5.55 -3.10 20.36
C VAL A 149 -6.24 -1.79 20.70
N LYS A 150 -5.72 -1.08 21.72
CA LYS A 150 -6.36 0.14 22.25
C LYS A 150 -5.90 1.40 21.49
N THR A 151 -4.64 1.45 21.09
CA THR A 151 -4.07 2.63 20.41
C THR A 151 -4.00 2.36 18.92
N ILE A 152 -4.94 2.92 18.17
CA ILE A 152 -5.02 2.77 16.71
C ILE A 152 -4.75 4.13 16.10
N PRO A 153 -3.81 4.23 15.12
CA PRO A 153 -3.46 5.50 14.52
C PRO A 153 -4.61 6.07 13.70
N THR A 154 -4.79 7.37 13.78
CA THR A 154 -5.66 8.11 12.87
C THR A 154 -4.89 8.39 11.59
N THR A 155 -5.39 7.88 10.48
CA THR A 155 -4.76 8.02 9.16
C THR A 155 -5.67 8.66 8.12
N ASP A 156 -6.61 9.51 8.56
CA ASP A 156 -7.35 10.33 7.60
C ASP A 156 -6.43 11.38 6.94
N PHE A 157 -6.79 11.78 5.73
CA PHE A 157 -5.96 12.67 4.93
C PHE A 157 -5.78 14.05 5.57
N MET A 158 -6.75 14.53 6.33
CA MET A 158 -6.65 15.82 7.03
C MET A 158 -5.66 15.75 8.20
N ALA A 159 -5.62 14.62 8.93
CA ALA A 159 -4.59 14.41 9.95
C ALA A 159 -3.18 14.47 9.35
N TYR A 160 -2.96 13.83 8.20
CA TYR A 160 -1.70 13.96 7.46
C TYR A 160 -1.39 15.41 7.07
N CYS A 161 -2.36 16.15 6.52
CA CYS A 161 -2.15 17.55 6.14
C CYS A 161 -1.77 18.44 7.33
N HIS A 162 -2.29 18.16 8.51
CA HIS A 162 -1.98 18.93 9.73
C HIS A 162 -0.65 18.51 10.36
N SER A 163 -0.19 17.25 10.17
CA SER A 163 1.10 16.78 10.70
C SER A 163 2.32 17.38 9.97
N LYS A 164 2.10 18.08 8.85
CA LYS A 164 3.16 18.71 8.02
C LYS A 164 3.24 20.23 8.22
N LYS A 165 2.43 20.79 9.10
CA LYS A 165 2.49 22.19 9.53
C LYS A 165 3.30 22.34 10.80
#